data_8dfc87beb8e0b5b00fde8d4a9b93f77a
#
_entry.id   8dfc87beb8e0b5b00fde8d4a9b93f77a
#
_cell.length_a   1.000
_cell.length_b   1.000
_cell.length_c   1.000
_cell.angle_alpha   90.00
_cell.angle_beta   90.00
_cell.angle_gamma   90.00
#
_symmetry.space_group_name_H-M   'P 1'
#
loop_
_entity.id
_entity.type
_entity.pdbx_description
1 polymer ?
#
loop_
_entity_poly.entity_id
_entity_poly.type
_entity_poly.pdbx_seq_one_letter_code
_entity_poly.pdbx_strand_id
1 'polypeptide(L)'
;MNIYLLLELIILIFLISLVITRDIFSPACVMCETYILATVSAIFNIDKWNINLHNNTVKTILFGITSFVIVSVIISLYYKLNKKKDEVKKELKFIKYHKRTMILLIAMQAVCLLIYFYFFIKALGDLSRYNSLNYLMRYFRLFVDIEEDIPMLVNQLMKYSKAMAYICGYIFIHNKFIAIKTKTKARDNFLLISILLFMINSLLTAGRFEMMILILALVIMWYIVMIYYNEKGFTLNTFIKLIFILLLAILLFSVSKTIVGRQGEASVLDDFTEYFGGSIQIFDVYLQEEQVPNKQELFSGVFKLLRKLKIVENQVVDTGLATYVESNGLVVGNVYTAFRKMHHDFGVFGIMVFQMIQAVIITIYYEKIKNMKDINKISISIIFYSAISFSIFLHSYSEFFFSVVLSFNYMAFFALIYIIKYIVTKIKI
;
A
#
# COMPACT_ATOMS: atom_id res chain seq x y z
N MET A 1 30.55 -5.11 1.78
CA MET A 1 30.44 -6.58 2.02
C MET A 1 29.10 -6.96 2.67
N ASN A 2 28.71 -6.30 3.73
CA ASN A 2 27.49 -6.65 4.50
C ASN A 2 26.18 -6.57 3.70
N ILE A 3 26.05 -5.69 2.70
CA ILE A 3 24.81 -5.55 1.92
C ILE A 3 24.56 -6.78 1.01
N TYR A 4 25.61 -7.38 0.46
CA TYR A 4 25.50 -8.60 -0.35
C TYR A 4 25.14 -9.80 0.54
N LEU A 5 25.74 -9.90 1.74
CA LEU A 5 25.35 -10.91 2.72
C LEU A 5 23.89 -10.77 3.15
N LEU A 6 23.43 -9.52 3.34
CA LEU A 6 22.01 -9.27 3.63
C LEU A 6 21.11 -9.79 2.50
N LEU A 7 21.45 -9.50 1.25
CA LEU A 7 20.68 -9.95 0.08
C LEU A 7 20.66 -11.47 -0.01
N GLU A 8 21.80 -12.14 0.13
CA GLU A 8 21.92 -13.61 0.07
C GLU A 8 21.05 -14.29 1.12
N LEU A 9 21.08 -13.80 2.36
CA LEU A 9 20.30 -14.38 3.45
C LEU A 9 18.79 -14.15 3.26
N ILE A 10 18.37 -12.97 2.76
CA ILE A 10 16.95 -12.72 2.46
C ILE A 10 16.46 -13.61 1.31
N ILE A 11 17.28 -13.80 0.26
CA ILE A 11 16.96 -14.72 -0.84
C ILE A 11 16.81 -16.16 -0.32
N LEU A 12 17.67 -16.61 0.59
CA LEU A 12 17.57 -17.94 1.19
C LEU A 12 16.25 -18.10 1.97
N ILE A 13 15.89 -17.11 2.81
CA ILE A 13 14.63 -17.11 3.57
C ILE A 13 13.43 -17.12 2.61
N PHE A 14 13.50 -16.34 1.52
CA PHE A 14 12.48 -16.31 0.47
C PHE A 14 12.28 -17.67 -0.18
N LEU A 15 13.38 -18.33 -0.61
CA LEU A 15 13.32 -19.63 -1.27
C LEU A 15 12.72 -20.69 -0.34
N ILE A 16 13.13 -20.72 0.93
CA ILE A 16 12.55 -21.63 1.94
C ILE A 16 11.04 -21.36 2.09
N SER A 17 10.65 -20.11 2.20
CA SER A 17 9.24 -19.69 2.33
C SER A 17 8.42 -20.09 1.11
N LEU A 18 8.98 -19.92 -0.10
CA LEU A 18 8.32 -20.26 -1.36
C LEU A 18 8.13 -21.77 -1.50
N VAL A 19 9.12 -22.57 -1.15
CA VAL A 19 9.03 -24.05 -1.17
C VAL A 19 7.93 -24.55 -0.22
N ILE A 20 7.80 -23.94 0.96
CA ILE A 20 6.82 -24.35 1.97
C ILE A 20 5.41 -23.89 1.58
N THR A 21 5.25 -22.60 1.26
CA THR A 21 3.92 -22.01 0.98
C THR A 21 3.42 -22.32 -0.42
N ARG A 22 4.32 -22.49 -1.38
CA ARG A 22 4.05 -22.65 -2.83
C ARG A 22 3.21 -21.51 -3.40
N ASP A 23 3.41 -20.31 -2.87
CA ASP A 23 2.60 -19.15 -3.19
C ASP A 23 3.46 -17.88 -3.04
N ILE A 24 3.81 -17.29 -4.17
CA ILE A 24 4.65 -16.09 -4.25
C ILE A 24 3.99 -14.87 -3.56
N PHE A 25 2.65 -14.80 -3.55
CA PHE A 25 1.92 -13.76 -2.83
C PHE A 25 1.60 -14.10 -1.37
N SER A 26 2.14 -15.21 -0.86
CA SER A 26 2.01 -15.47 0.58
C SER A 26 2.67 -14.34 1.38
N PRO A 27 2.12 -13.93 2.52
CA PRO A 27 2.71 -12.85 3.32
C PRO A 27 4.19 -13.06 3.66
N ALA A 28 4.61 -14.33 3.88
CA ALA A 28 6.01 -14.68 4.10
C ALA A 28 6.91 -14.35 2.90
N CYS A 29 6.47 -14.70 1.67
CA CYS A 29 7.22 -14.40 0.46
C CYS A 29 7.25 -12.88 0.19
N VAL A 30 6.11 -12.21 0.29
CA VAL A 30 6.00 -10.76 0.07
C VAL A 30 6.91 -9.98 1.03
N MET A 31 7.01 -10.39 2.30
CA MET A 31 7.95 -9.77 3.25
C MET A 31 9.39 -9.86 2.75
N CYS A 32 9.81 -11.00 2.23
CA CYS A 32 11.16 -11.16 1.67
C CYS A 32 11.33 -10.35 0.37
N GLU A 33 10.35 -10.39 -0.55
CA GLU A 33 10.39 -9.70 -1.85
C GLU A 33 10.59 -8.20 -1.69
N THR A 34 9.90 -7.55 -0.76
CA THR A 34 10.05 -6.11 -0.54
C THR A 34 11.46 -5.75 -0.06
N TYR A 35 12.09 -6.59 0.78
CA TYR A 35 13.47 -6.36 1.22
C TYR A 35 14.52 -6.77 0.19
N ILE A 36 14.27 -7.79 -0.64
CA ILE A 36 15.10 -8.10 -1.81
C ILE A 36 15.12 -6.88 -2.75
N LEU A 37 13.93 -6.34 -3.07
CA LEU A 37 13.82 -5.16 -3.93
C LEU A 37 14.56 -3.95 -3.36
N ALA A 38 14.39 -3.68 -2.07
CA ALA A 38 15.07 -2.56 -1.40
C ALA A 38 16.59 -2.76 -1.37
N THR A 39 17.08 -3.97 -1.05
CA THR A 39 18.51 -4.24 -0.98
C THR A 39 19.16 -4.21 -2.35
N VAL A 40 18.51 -4.75 -3.38
CA VAL A 40 18.98 -4.65 -4.78
C VAL A 40 19.01 -3.18 -5.21
N SER A 41 17.98 -2.40 -4.92
CA SER A 41 17.93 -0.96 -5.21
C SER A 41 19.04 -0.18 -4.49
N ALA A 42 19.39 -0.55 -3.25
CA ALA A 42 20.49 0.03 -2.51
C ALA A 42 21.85 -0.33 -3.15
N ILE A 43 22.02 -1.56 -3.65
CA ILE A 43 23.25 -1.99 -4.36
C ILE A 43 23.46 -1.16 -5.62
N PHE A 44 22.43 -0.80 -6.38
CA PHE A 44 22.57 0.10 -7.54
C PHE A 44 23.08 1.49 -7.16
N ASN A 45 22.93 1.90 -5.92
CA ASN A 45 23.37 3.20 -5.40
C ASN A 45 24.57 3.10 -4.44
N ILE A 46 25.27 1.95 -4.41
CA ILE A 46 26.33 1.68 -3.42
C ILE A 46 27.44 2.72 -3.47
N ASP A 47 27.92 3.05 -4.66
CA ASP A 47 29.00 4.03 -4.86
C ASP A 47 28.48 5.46 -4.65
N LYS A 48 27.26 5.74 -5.08
CA LYS A 48 26.63 7.05 -4.97
C LYS A 48 26.50 7.50 -3.50
N TRP A 49 26.08 6.58 -2.63
CA TRP A 49 25.85 6.87 -1.21
C TRP A 49 26.96 6.33 -0.30
N ASN A 50 28.02 5.73 -0.88
CA ASN A 50 29.10 5.06 -0.14
C ASN A 50 28.54 4.09 0.93
N ILE A 51 27.65 3.18 0.50
CA ILE A 51 26.95 2.27 1.40
C ILE A 51 27.89 1.25 1.99
N ASN A 52 28.03 1.27 3.32
CA ASN A 52 28.74 0.27 4.10
C ASN A 52 27.94 -0.10 5.36
N LEU A 53 26.99 -1.02 5.19
CA LEU A 53 26.07 -1.37 6.28
C LEU A 53 26.80 -1.94 7.50
N HIS A 54 26.42 -1.47 8.68
CA HIS A 54 26.90 -2.00 9.94
C HIS A 54 26.30 -3.37 10.24
N ASN A 55 27.04 -4.22 10.92
CA ASN A 55 26.58 -5.56 11.30
C ASN A 55 25.29 -5.54 12.13
N ASN A 56 25.10 -4.53 12.96
CA ASN A 56 23.89 -4.35 13.76
C ASN A 56 22.66 -4.15 12.87
N THR A 57 22.78 -3.37 11.80
CA THR A 57 21.70 -3.13 10.83
C THR A 57 21.29 -4.41 10.11
N VAL A 58 22.28 -5.16 9.62
CA VAL A 58 22.04 -6.46 8.98
C VAL A 58 21.32 -7.41 9.92
N LYS A 59 21.80 -7.56 11.16
CA LYS A 59 21.17 -8.41 12.18
C LYS A 59 19.74 -7.96 12.49
N THR A 60 19.50 -6.65 12.65
CA THR A 60 18.19 -6.10 12.99
C THR A 60 17.17 -6.33 11.86
N ILE A 61 17.57 -6.11 10.61
CA ILE A 61 16.70 -6.38 9.45
C ILE A 61 16.37 -7.87 9.35
N LEU A 62 17.38 -8.73 9.42
CA LEU A 62 17.17 -10.18 9.35
C LEU A 62 16.31 -10.69 10.50
N PHE A 63 16.53 -10.19 11.72
CA PHE A 63 15.73 -10.54 12.88
C PHE A 63 14.25 -10.16 12.70
N GLY A 64 13.97 -8.98 12.17
CA GLY A 64 12.61 -8.54 11.88
C GLY A 64 11.94 -9.40 10.80
N ILE A 65 12.63 -9.65 9.68
CA ILE A 65 12.12 -10.49 8.59
C ILE A 65 11.84 -11.90 9.08
N THR A 66 12.81 -12.53 9.77
CA THR A 66 12.67 -13.91 10.26
C THR A 66 11.54 -14.06 11.27
N SER A 67 11.36 -13.08 12.17
CA SER A 67 10.24 -13.04 13.13
C SER A 67 8.89 -13.07 12.44
N PHE A 68 8.71 -12.28 11.38
CA PHE A 68 7.49 -12.27 10.57
C PHE A 68 7.31 -13.60 9.81
N VAL A 69 8.36 -14.04 9.10
CA VAL A 69 8.31 -15.19 8.19
C VAL A 69 8.02 -16.47 8.94
N ILE A 70 8.66 -16.72 10.08
CA ILE A 70 8.44 -17.94 10.88
C ILE A 70 6.97 -18.06 11.26
N VAL A 71 6.37 -17.01 11.82
CA VAL A 71 4.95 -17.02 12.21
C VAL A 71 4.04 -17.19 11.01
N SER A 72 4.33 -16.49 9.92
CA SER A 72 3.54 -16.59 8.69
C SER A 72 3.57 -18.00 8.09
N VAL A 73 4.75 -18.62 8.03
CA VAL A 73 4.92 -20.00 7.53
C VAL A 73 4.18 -21.00 8.41
N ILE A 74 4.29 -20.90 9.74
CA ILE A 74 3.59 -21.78 10.68
C ILE A 74 2.07 -21.71 10.46
N ILE A 75 1.51 -20.50 10.34
CA ILE A 75 0.07 -20.31 10.09
C ILE A 75 -0.33 -20.89 8.73
N SER A 76 0.45 -20.62 7.67
CA SER A 76 0.15 -21.16 6.33
C SER A 76 0.21 -22.70 6.32
N LEU A 77 1.16 -23.31 7.01
CA LEU A 77 1.22 -24.77 7.19
C LEU A 77 0.00 -25.31 7.94
N TYR A 78 -0.42 -24.65 9.03
CA TYR A 78 -1.61 -25.03 9.77
C TYR A 78 -2.86 -25.05 8.87
N TYR A 79 -3.07 -24.01 8.07
CA TYR A 79 -4.19 -23.97 7.13
C TYR A 79 -4.08 -25.02 6.03
N LYS A 80 -2.87 -25.29 5.54
CA LYS A 80 -2.61 -26.31 4.51
C LYS A 80 -2.91 -27.73 5.01
N LEU A 81 -2.50 -28.05 6.23
CA LEU A 81 -2.73 -29.37 6.86
C LEU A 81 -4.22 -29.60 7.19
N ASN A 82 -4.92 -28.55 7.62
CA ASN A 82 -6.33 -28.62 8.00
C ASN A 82 -7.31 -28.36 6.83
N LYS A 83 -6.81 -28.19 5.61
CA LYS A 83 -7.64 -27.97 4.44
C LYS A 83 -8.43 -29.24 4.10
N LYS A 84 -9.76 -29.22 4.36
CA LYS A 84 -10.66 -30.28 3.86
C LYS A 84 -10.69 -30.17 2.32
N LYS A 85 -10.53 -31.32 1.66
CA LYS A 85 -10.71 -31.45 0.20
C LYS A 85 -12.21 -31.41 -0.16
N ASP A 86 -12.88 -30.31 0.13
CA ASP A 86 -14.22 -30.10 -0.39
C ASP A 86 -14.08 -29.70 -1.88
N GLU A 87 -14.33 -30.59 -2.79
CA GLU A 87 -14.45 -30.33 -4.23
C GLU A 87 -15.76 -29.55 -4.51
N VAL A 88 -15.89 -28.36 -3.95
CA VAL A 88 -17.01 -27.49 -4.30
C VAL A 88 -16.74 -26.94 -5.69
N LYS A 89 -17.52 -27.39 -6.66
CA LYS A 89 -17.48 -26.86 -8.04
C LYS A 89 -17.70 -25.34 -7.99
N LYS A 90 -16.67 -24.61 -8.34
CA LYS A 90 -16.68 -23.13 -8.30
C LYS A 90 -17.54 -22.60 -9.46
N GLU A 91 -18.70 -22.07 -9.12
CA GLU A 91 -19.61 -21.51 -10.11
C GLU A 91 -19.05 -20.20 -10.71
N LEU A 92 -19.07 -20.12 -12.03
CA LEU A 92 -18.68 -18.92 -12.78
C LEU A 92 -19.91 -17.99 -12.93
N LYS A 93 -20.11 -17.09 -11.96
CA LYS A 93 -21.24 -16.14 -11.98
C LYS A 93 -20.73 -14.70 -11.89
N PHE A 94 -21.36 -13.80 -12.65
CA PHE A 94 -21.12 -12.37 -12.51
C PHE A 94 -21.60 -11.85 -11.15
N ILE A 95 -20.86 -10.94 -10.56
CA ILE A 95 -21.33 -10.18 -9.39
C ILE A 95 -22.51 -9.32 -9.81
N LYS A 96 -23.66 -9.53 -9.14
CA LYS A 96 -24.88 -8.75 -9.35
C LYS A 96 -24.90 -7.51 -8.46
N TYR A 97 -25.29 -6.37 -9.04
CA TYR A 97 -25.46 -5.10 -8.36
C TYR A 97 -26.50 -4.23 -9.07
N HIS A 98 -27.03 -3.23 -8.39
CA HIS A 98 -27.99 -2.29 -8.99
C HIS A 98 -27.25 -1.24 -9.82
N LYS A 99 -27.32 -1.38 -11.14
CA LYS A 99 -26.54 -0.56 -12.10
C LYS A 99 -26.88 0.93 -12.01
N ARG A 100 -28.17 1.29 -11.90
CA ARG A 100 -28.59 2.71 -11.77
C ARG A 100 -28.04 3.33 -10.49
N THR A 101 -28.16 2.63 -9.37
CA THR A 101 -27.58 3.06 -8.09
C THR A 101 -26.06 3.26 -8.17
N MET A 102 -25.36 2.34 -8.85
CA MET A 102 -23.91 2.46 -9.04
C MET A 102 -23.56 3.70 -9.89
N ILE A 103 -24.28 3.97 -10.97
CA ILE A 103 -24.08 5.15 -11.81
C ILE A 103 -24.30 6.43 -10.99
N LEU A 104 -25.35 6.49 -10.16
CA LEU A 104 -25.60 7.62 -9.28
C LEU A 104 -24.46 7.84 -8.29
N LEU A 105 -23.96 6.79 -7.67
CA LEU A 105 -22.81 6.88 -6.75
C LEU A 105 -21.53 7.36 -7.45
N ILE A 106 -21.28 6.92 -8.69
CA ILE A 106 -20.16 7.43 -9.49
C ILE A 106 -20.36 8.91 -9.83
N ALA A 107 -21.58 9.33 -10.15
CA ALA A 107 -21.89 10.75 -10.36
C ALA A 107 -21.66 11.57 -9.08
N MET A 108 -22.08 11.08 -7.92
CA MET A 108 -21.76 11.69 -6.63
C MET A 108 -20.24 11.78 -6.40
N GLN A 109 -19.47 10.75 -6.79
CA GLN A 109 -18.01 10.79 -6.71
C GLN A 109 -17.42 11.91 -7.58
N ALA A 110 -17.96 12.13 -8.78
CA ALA A 110 -17.56 13.24 -9.63
C ALA A 110 -17.88 14.60 -9.00
N VAL A 111 -19.04 14.75 -8.35
CA VAL A 111 -19.38 15.97 -7.60
C VAL A 111 -18.41 16.17 -6.43
N CYS A 112 -18.04 15.13 -5.69
CA CYS A 112 -17.03 15.21 -4.63
C CYS A 112 -15.68 15.70 -5.15
N LEU A 113 -15.27 15.23 -6.34
CA LEU A 113 -14.05 15.70 -6.99
C LEU A 113 -14.13 17.20 -7.34
N LEU A 114 -15.26 17.66 -7.86
CA LEU A 114 -15.47 19.09 -8.19
C LEU A 114 -15.44 19.97 -6.92
N ILE A 115 -16.05 19.51 -5.84
CA ILE A 115 -16.00 20.20 -4.54
C ILE A 115 -14.55 20.27 -4.05
N TYR A 116 -13.82 19.17 -4.10
CA TYR A 116 -12.41 19.17 -3.70
C TYR A 116 -11.59 20.13 -4.58
N PHE A 117 -11.80 20.10 -5.89
CA PHE A 117 -11.11 20.98 -6.83
C PHE A 117 -11.39 22.45 -6.54
N TYR A 118 -12.62 22.81 -6.19
CA TYR A 118 -12.97 24.19 -5.78
C TYR A 118 -12.14 24.62 -4.55
N PHE A 119 -12.05 23.79 -3.51
CA PHE A 119 -11.26 24.13 -2.33
C PHE A 119 -9.76 24.12 -2.60
N PHE A 120 -9.29 23.23 -3.48
CA PHE A 120 -7.92 23.22 -3.98
C PHE A 120 -7.55 24.57 -4.63
N ILE A 121 -8.40 25.07 -5.53
CA ILE A 121 -8.20 26.39 -6.17
C ILE A 121 -8.24 27.51 -5.13
N LYS A 122 -9.18 27.45 -4.20
CA LYS A 122 -9.31 28.46 -3.13
C LYS A 122 -8.07 28.50 -2.24
N ALA A 123 -7.49 27.37 -1.87
CA ALA A 123 -6.28 27.28 -1.06
C ALA A 123 -5.03 27.84 -1.80
N LEU A 124 -5.01 27.76 -3.14
CA LEU A 124 -3.93 28.32 -3.95
C LEU A 124 -4.00 29.87 -4.08
N GLY A 125 -5.17 30.46 -3.87
CA GLY A 125 -5.37 31.90 -4.01
C GLY A 125 -5.33 32.37 -5.46
N ASP A 126 -4.54 33.40 -5.75
CA ASP A 126 -4.46 34.02 -7.08
C ASP A 126 -3.70 33.14 -8.08
N LEU A 127 -4.44 32.57 -9.03
CA LEU A 127 -3.90 31.65 -10.03
C LEU A 127 -2.98 32.33 -11.05
N SER A 128 -3.05 33.66 -11.21
CA SER A 128 -2.19 34.39 -12.15
C SER A 128 -0.70 34.31 -11.79
N ARG A 129 -0.40 33.94 -10.55
CA ARG A 129 0.98 33.75 -10.05
C ARG A 129 1.67 32.48 -10.57
N TYR A 130 0.91 31.56 -11.17
CA TYR A 130 1.43 30.26 -11.58
C TYR A 130 1.53 30.15 -13.10
N ASN A 131 2.76 30.13 -13.58
CA ASN A 131 3.06 30.09 -15.02
C ASN A 131 2.88 28.69 -15.64
N SER A 132 2.74 27.63 -14.82
CA SER A 132 2.56 26.25 -15.27
C SER A 132 1.87 25.39 -14.23
N LEU A 133 1.24 24.28 -14.69
CA LEU A 133 0.61 23.28 -13.81
C LEU A 133 1.63 22.71 -12.81
N ASN A 134 2.86 22.45 -13.26
CA ASN A 134 3.92 21.91 -12.41
C ASN A 134 4.28 22.86 -11.27
N TYR A 135 4.36 24.17 -11.54
CA TYR A 135 4.64 25.16 -10.52
C TYR A 135 3.50 25.29 -9.52
N LEU A 136 2.25 25.27 -9.99
CA LEU A 136 1.05 25.28 -9.17
C LEU A 136 0.99 24.08 -8.24
N MET A 137 1.21 22.86 -8.76
CA MET A 137 1.21 21.63 -7.97
C MET A 137 2.37 21.60 -6.97
N ARG A 138 3.55 22.13 -7.34
CA ARG A 138 4.68 22.27 -6.42
C ARG A 138 4.36 23.21 -5.28
N TYR A 139 3.76 24.36 -5.57
CA TYR A 139 3.34 25.33 -4.54
C TYR A 139 2.32 24.71 -3.59
N PHE A 140 1.28 24.06 -4.11
CA PHE A 140 0.27 23.37 -3.30
C PHE A 140 0.92 22.39 -2.33
N ARG A 141 1.85 21.56 -2.81
CA ARG A 141 2.53 20.57 -1.97
C ARG A 141 3.41 21.17 -0.86
N LEU A 142 4.05 22.31 -1.13
CA LEU A 142 5.03 22.88 -0.22
C LEU A 142 4.44 23.87 0.79
N PHE A 143 3.37 24.55 0.42
CA PHE A 143 2.85 25.71 1.15
C PHE A 143 1.40 25.59 1.60
N VAL A 144 0.64 24.60 1.08
CA VAL A 144 -0.75 24.38 1.50
C VAL A 144 -0.79 23.28 2.54
N ASP A 145 -1.25 23.59 3.74
CA ASP A 145 -1.57 22.57 4.74
C ASP A 145 -2.99 22.03 4.49
N ILE A 146 -3.05 20.81 3.96
CA ILE A 146 -4.33 20.16 3.63
C ILE A 146 -5.24 20.00 4.87
N GLU A 147 -4.69 19.96 6.08
CA GLU A 147 -5.50 19.82 7.30
C GLU A 147 -6.07 21.15 7.79
N GLU A 148 -5.37 22.26 7.56
CA GLU A 148 -5.79 23.60 7.97
C GLU A 148 -6.53 24.32 6.85
N ASP A 149 -6.03 24.29 5.63
CA ASP A 149 -6.54 25.05 4.49
C ASP A 149 -7.77 24.41 3.82
N ILE A 150 -7.93 23.09 3.93
CA ILE A 150 -9.06 22.37 3.34
C ILE A 150 -10.01 21.90 4.44
N PRO A 151 -11.32 22.25 4.37
CA PRO A 151 -12.28 21.83 5.39
C PRO A 151 -12.29 20.32 5.63
N MET A 152 -12.34 19.92 6.89
CA MET A 152 -12.31 18.51 7.30
C MET A 152 -13.37 17.66 6.56
N LEU A 153 -14.57 18.22 6.33
CA LEU A 153 -15.64 17.53 5.59
C LEU A 153 -15.20 17.19 4.15
N VAL A 154 -14.52 18.11 3.48
CA VAL A 154 -14.02 17.93 2.11
C VAL A 154 -12.97 16.79 2.08
N ASN A 155 -12.10 16.74 3.09
CA ASN A 155 -11.14 15.63 3.24
C ASN A 155 -11.85 14.27 3.47
N GLN A 156 -13.06 14.24 4.08
CA GLN A 156 -13.84 13.00 4.17
C GLN A 156 -14.43 12.55 2.82
N LEU A 157 -14.77 13.50 1.92
CA LEU A 157 -15.24 13.18 0.57
C LEU A 157 -14.19 12.41 -0.24
N MET A 158 -12.89 12.65 0.03
CA MET A 158 -11.79 11.87 -0.55
C MET A 158 -11.86 10.40 -0.18
N LYS A 159 -12.21 10.07 1.07
CA LYS A 159 -12.36 8.68 1.52
C LYS A 159 -13.53 7.98 0.84
N TYR A 160 -14.61 8.71 0.58
CA TYR A 160 -15.72 8.20 -0.23
C TYR A 160 -15.25 7.85 -1.64
N SER A 161 -14.51 8.75 -2.29
CA SER A 161 -13.94 8.51 -3.62
C SER A 161 -13.02 7.27 -3.64
N LYS A 162 -12.18 7.11 -2.63
CA LYS A 162 -11.32 5.94 -2.43
C LYS A 162 -12.17 4.66 -2.31
N ALA A 163 -13.18 4.65 -1.44
CA ALA A 163 -14.04 3.49 -1.20
C ALA A 163 -14.79 3.06 -2.47
N MET A 164 -15.29 4.02 -3.26
CA MET A 164 -15.92 3.77 -4.55
C MET A 164 -14.95 3.09 -5.53
N ALA A 165 -13.72 3.59 -5.66
CA ALA A 165 -12.71 3.03 -6.55
C ALA A 165 -12.38 1.57 -6.21
N TYR A 166 -12.29 1.22 -4.93
CA TYR A 166 -12.01 -0.15 -4.47
C TYR A 166 -13.18 -1.10 -4.78
N ILE A 167 -14.42 -0.70 -4.53
CA ILE A 167 -15.62 -1.52 -4.83
C ILE A 167 -15.77 -1.70 -6.33
N CYS A 168 -15.69 -0.62 -7.11
CA CYS A 168 -15.80 -0.67 -8.56
C CYS A 168 -14.66 -1.49 -9.17
N GLY A 169 -13.44 -1.37 -8.65
CA GLY A 169 -12.29 -2.15 -9.05
C GLY A 169 -12.48 -3.64 -8.83
N TYR A 170 -12.96 -4.05 -7.66
CA TYR A 170 -13.24 -5.45 -7.37
C TYR A 170 -14.31 -6.03 -8.30
N ILE A 171 -15.46 -5.35 -8.49
CA ILE A 171 -16.54 -5.79 -9.37
C ILE A 171 -16.02 -5.90 -10.81
N PHE A 172 -15.31 -4.88 -11.30
CA PHE A 172 -14.76 -4.86 -12.64
C PHE A 172 -13.81 -6.03 -12.89
N ILE A 173 -12.84 -6.25 -11.99
CA ILE A 173 -11.85 -7.32 -12.11
C ILE A 173 -12.51 -8.67 -12.11
N HIS A 174 -13.41 -8.93 -11.15
CA HIS A 174 -14.13 -10.20 -11.06
C HIS A 174 -14.96 -10.47 -12.31
N ASN A 175 -15.82 -9.52 -12.70
CA ASN A 175 -16.71 -9.70 -13.84
C ASN A 175 -15.94 -9.79 -15.17
N LYS A 176 -14.83 -9.06 -15.31
CA LYS A 176 -13.96 -9.18 -16.49
C LYS A 176 -13.30 -10.55 -16.57
N PHE A 177 -12.86 -11.09 -15.42
CA PHE A 177 -12.29 -12.44 -15.37
C PHE A 177 -13.31 -13.51 -15.78
N ILE A 178 -14.54 -13.43 -15.25
CA ILE A 178 -15.63 -14.33 -15.63
C ILE A 178 -15.95 -14.22 -17.13
N ALA A 179 -16.06 -13.00 -17.66
CA ALA A 179 -16.34 -12.77 -19.07
C ALA A 179 -15.29 -13.40 -19.99
N ILE A 180 -14.02 -13.31 -19.63
CA ILE A 180 -12.93 -13.96 -20.39
C ILE A 180 -13.07 -15.49 -20.35
N LYS A 181 -13.34 -16.07 -19.16
CA LYS A 181 -13.50 -17.53 -19.02
C LYS A 181 -14.73 -18.07 -19.72
N THR A 182 -15.83 -17.35 -19.70
CA THR A 182 -17.10 -17.77 -20.33
C THR A 182 -17.26 -17.32 -21.78
N LYS A 183 -16.25 -16.60 -22.33
CA LYS A 183 -16.27 -16.00 -23.67
C LYS A 183 -17.49 -15.09 -23.90
N THR A 184 -17.93 -14.41 -22.85
CA THR A 184 -19.07 -13.46 -22.90
C THR A 184 -18.56 -12.02 -22.82
N LYS A 185 -19.43 -11.03 -23.10
CA LYS A 185 -19.08 -9.61 -22.98
C LYS A 185 -19.38 -9.11 -21.57
N ALA A 186 -18.36 -8.63 -20.85
CA ALA A 186 -18.56 -7.84 -19.64
C ALA A 186 -19.06 -6.43 -20.02
N ARG A 187 -20.18 -6.00 -19.39
CA ARG A 187 -20.79 -4.67 -19.66
C ARG A 187 -20.47 -3.64 -18.56
N ASP A 188 -19.36 -3.83 -17.85
CA ASP A 188 -19.04 -3.10 -16.62
C ASP A 188 -17.89 -2.09 -16.80
N ASN A 189 -17.51 -1.76 -18.04
CA ASN A 189 -16.40 -0.83 -18.32
C ASN A 189 -16.61 0.57 -17.71
N PHE A 190 -17.87 0.99 -17.50
CA PHE A 190 -18.16 2.28 -16.83
C PHE A 190 -17.64 2.35 -15.39
N LEU A 191 -17.40 1.21 -14.74
CA LEU A 191 -16.80 1.17 -13.39
C LEU A 191 -15.38 1.70 -13.37
N LEU A 192 -14.65 1.67 -14.49
CA LEU A 192 -13.33 2.28 -14.64
C LEU A 192 -13.37 3.80 -14.41
N ILE A 193 -14.51 4.46 -14.67
CA ILE A 193 -14.67 5.90 -14.40
C ILE A 193 -14.42 6.19 -12.92
N SER A 194 -14.92 5.36 -12.00
CA SER A 194 -14.69 5.54 -10.56
C SER A 194 -13.20 5.44 -10.19
N ILE A 195 -12.47 4.51 -10.81
CA ILE A 195 -11.03 4.34 -10.61
C ILE A 195 -10.28 5.59 -11.11
N LEU A 196 -10.62 6.07 -12.30
CA LEU A 196 -10.01 7.26 -12.89
C LEU A 196 -10.30 8.52 -12.06
N LEU A 197 -11.54 8.71 -11.60
CA LEU A 197 -11.90 9.83 -10.72
C LEU A 197 -11.07 9.84 -9.43
N PHE A 198 -10.85 8.67 -8.83
CA PHE A 198 -9.99 8.60 -7.64
C PHE A 198 -8.52 8.86 -7.97
N MET A 199 -8.00 8.38 -9.10
CA MET A 199 -6.63 8.68 -9.53
C MET A 199 -6.41 10.18 -9.73
N ILE A 200 -7.35 10.87 -10.40
CA ILE A 200 -7.32 12.33 -10.55
C ILE A 200 -7.33 13.00 -9.18
N ASN A 201 -8.20 12.55 -8.29
CA ASN A 201 -8.31 13.07 -6.94
C ASN A 201 -6.99 12.91 -6.16
N SER A 202 -6.34 11.74 -6.25
CA SER A 202 -5.04 11.49 -5.64
C SER A 202 -3.95 12.43 -6.19
N LEU A 203 -3.95 12.73 -7.48
CA LEU A 203 -3.00 13.67 -8.07
C LEU A 203 -3.21 15.11 -7.56
N LEU A 204 -4.48 15.53 -7.39
CA LEU A 204 -4.79 16.87 -6.85
C LEU A 204 -4.30 17.07 -5.41
N THR A 205 -4.17 16.01 -4.61
CA THR A 205 -3.53 16.09 -3.28
C THR A 205 -2.00 16.15 -3.33
N ALA A 206 -1.42 16.28 -4.52
CA ALA A 206 0.02 16.14 -4.77
C ALA A 206 0.62 14.82 -4.24
N GLY A 207 -0.23 13.84 -3.93
CA GLY A 207 0.11 12.53 -3.36
C GLY A 207 0.08 11.43 -4.41
N ARG A 208 1.27 10.95 -4.86
CA ARG A 208 1.38 9.80 -5.76
C ARG A 208 1.12 8.46 -5.06
N PHE A 209 1.28 8.46 -3.74
CA PHE A 209 1.27 7.26 -2.90
C PHE A 209 -0.10 6.56 -2.89
N GLU A 210 -1.19 7.30 -2.75
CA GLU A 210 -2.55 6.74 -2.74
C GLU A 210 -2.93 6.07 -4.08
N MET A 211 -2.44 6.60 -5.20
CA MET A 211 -2.60 5.98 -6.51
C MET A 211 -1.85 4.64 -6.58
N MET A 212 -0.62 4.58 -6.08
CA MET A 212 0.18 3.35 -6.02
C MET A 212 -0.49 2.29 -5.15
N ILE A 213 -1.01 2.67 -3.98
CA ILE A 213 -1.75 1.75 -3.09
C ILE A 213 -2.98 1.18 -3.80
N LEU A 214 -3.74 2.00 -4.54
CA LEU A 214 -4.88 1.50 -5.31
C LEU A 214 -4.45 0.51 -6.39
N ILE A 215 -3.43 0.81 -7.18
CA ILE A 215 -2.92 -0.09 -8.23
C ILE A 215 -2.51 -1.43 -7.61
N LEU A 216 -1.76 -1.40 -6.52
CA LEU A 216 -1.36 -2.59 -5.79
C LEU A 216 -2.58 -3.39 -5.29
N ALA A 217 -3.58 -2.73 -4.72
CA ALA A 217 -4.80 -3.38 -4.28
C ALA A 217 -5.56 -4.05 -5.44
N LEU A 218 -5.63 -3.41 -6.61
CA LEU A 218 -6.25 -3.99 -7.80
C LEU A 218 -5.48 -5.23 -8.29
N VAL A 219 -4.15 -5.22 -8.25
CA VAL A 219 -3.31 -6.38 -8.58
C VAL A 219 -3.61 -7.55 -7.64
N ILE A 220 -3.71 -7.29 -6.34
CA ILE A 220 -4.00 -8.31 -5.34
C ILE A 220 -5.42 -8.86 -5.51
N MET A 221 -6.42 -7.99 -5.76
CA MET A 221 -7.78 -8.44 -6.09
C MET A 221 -7.79 -9.35 -7.31
N TRP A 222 -7.08 -8.95 -8.37
CA TRP A 222 -6.95 -9.77 -9.57
C TRP A 222 -6.27 -11.11 -9.28
N TYR A 223 -5.19 -11.12 -8.51
CA TYR A 223 -4.50 -12.35 -8.13
C TYR A 223 -5.40 -13.28 -7.33
N ILE A 224 -6.12 -12.77 -6.32
CA ILE A 224 -7.04 -13.58 -5.51
C ILE A 224 -8.17 -14.18 -6.36
N VAL A 225 -8.78 -13.38 -7.25
CA VAL A 225 -9.81 -13.88 -8.18
C VAL A 225 -9.24 -14.94 -9.10
N MET A 226 -8.02 -14.74 -9.60
CA MET A 226 -7.34 -15.69 -10.48
C MET A 226 -7.09 -17.03 -9.77
N ILE A 227 -6.49 -17.03 -8.58
CA ILE A 227 -6.21 -18.30 -7.85
C ILE A 227 -7.48 -18.99 -7.40
N TYR A 228 -8.55 -18.24 -7.11
CA TYR A 228 -9.84 -18.81 -6.77
C TYR A 228 -10.43 -19.64 -7.93
N TYR A 229 -10.37 -19.17 -9.17
CA TYR A 229 -10.97 -19.82 -10.32
C TYR A 229 -10.01 -20.69 -11.14
N ASN A 230 -8.69 -20.55 -10.97
CA ASN A 230 -7.69 -21.34 -11.69
C ASN A 230 -7.17 -22.47 -10.81
N GLU A 231 -7.45 -23.70 -11.20
CA GLU A 231 -6.93 -24.89 -10.52
C GLU A 231 -5.42 -25.10 -10.77
N LYS A 232 -4.90 -24.56 -11.86
CA LYS A 232 -3.49 -24.75 -12.27
C LYS A 232 -2.48 -23.87 -11.53
N GLY A 233 -2.92 -23.04 -10.57
CA GLY A 233 -2.03 -22.18 -9.80
C GLY A 233 -1.33 -21.09 -10.63
N PHE A 234 -0.15 -20.69 -10.16
CA PHE A 234 0.68 -19.65 -10.77
C PHE A 234 1.40 -20.18 -12.01
N THR A 235 1.17 -19.57 -13.17
CA THR A 235 1.76 -19.95 -14.46
C THR A 235 2.76 -18.92 -14.95
N LEU A 236 3.69 -19.33 -15.85
CA LEU A 236 4.64 -18.39 -16.48
C LEU A 236 3.92 -17.20 -17.16
N ASN A 237 2.80 -17.45 -17.81
CA ASN A 237 2.01 -16.37 -18.42
C ASN A 237 1.43 -15.39 -17.39
N THR A 238 1.08 -15.88 -16.21
CA THR A 238 0.65 -15.05 -15.09
C THR A 238 1.80 -14.20 -14.57
N PHE A 239 3.00 -14.78 -14.48
CA PHE A 239 4.22 -14.09 -14.07
C PHE A 239 4.58 -12.95 -15.04
N ILE A 240 4.56 -13.21 -16.35
CA ILE A 240 4.82 -12.19 -17.37
C ILE A 240 3.81 -11.03 -17.27
N LYS A 241 2.52 -11.33 -17.05
CA LYS A 241 1.50 -10.29 -16.87
C LYS A 241 1.74 -9.45 -15.62
N LEU A 242 2.16 -10.05 -14.52
CA LEU A 242 2.50 -9.33 -13.29
C LEU A 242 3.70 -8.41 -13.49
N ILE A 243 4.76 -8.89 -14.15
CA ILE A 243 5.92 -8.05 -14.50
C ILE A 243 5.46 -6.85 -15.36
N PHE A 244 4.64 -7.08 -16.38
CA PHE A 244 4.13 -6.01 -17.23
C PHE A 244 3.33 -4.97 -16.43
N ILE A 245 2.46 -5.41 -15.52
CA ILE A 245 1.67 -4.52 -14.65
C ILE A 245 2.60 -3.74 -13.71
N LEU A 246 3.63 -4.38 -13.16
CA LEU A 246 4.63 -3.72 -12.30
C LEU A 246 5.40 -2.65 -13.07
N LEU A 247 5.88 -2.97 -14.26
CA LEU A 247 6.57 -2.00 -15.13
C LEU A 247 5.68 -0.81 -15.49
N LEU A 248 4.41 -1.07 -15.80
CA LEU A 248 3.42 -0.01 -16.06
C LEU A 248 3.19 0.85 -14.81
N ALA A 249 3.11 0.26 -13.63
CA ALA A 249 2.97 0.99 -12.37
C ALA A 249 4.19 1.88 -12.09
N ILE A 250 5.41 1.39 -12.31
CA ILE A 250 6.65 2.16 -12.19
C ILE A 250 6.65 3.33 -13.18
N LEU A 251 6.27 3.09 -14.44
CA LEU A 251 6.15 4.14 -15.44
C LEU A 251 5.14 5.22 -15.02
N LEU A 252 3.95 4.82 -14.58
CA LEU A 252 2.92 5.76 -14.09
C LEU A 252 3.40 6.56 -12.87
N PHE A 253 4.13 5.92 -11.96
CA PHE A 253 4.72 6.58 -10.81
C PHE A 253 5.76 7.63 -11.22
N SER A 254 6.62 7.31 -12.19
CA SER A 254 7.63 8.23 -12.70
C SER A 254 6.99 9.39 -13.47
N VAL A 255 6.05 9.12 -14.40
CA VAL A 255 5.35 10.17 -15.13
C VAL A 255 4.58 11.10 -14.18
N SER A 256 3.97 10.55 -13.13
CA SER A 256 3.27 11.35 -12.14
C SER A 256 4.18 12.31 -11.34
N LYS A 257 5.50 12.07 -11.31
CA LYS A 257 6.49 12.97 -10.70
C LYS A 257 6.41 14.37 -11.33
N THR A 258 6.41 14.42 -12.66
CA THR A 258 6.33 15.66 -13.41
C THR A 258 5.01 16.38 -13.16
N ILE A 259 3.88 15.65 -13.18
CA ILE A 259 2.54 16.21 -12.95
C ILE A 259 2.43 16.85 -11.56
N VAL A 260 3.02 16.24 -10.53
CA VAL A 260 2.98 16.71 -9.14
C VAL A 260 4.06 17.78 -8.85
N GLY A 261 4.75 18.30 -9.88
CA GLY A 261 5.72 19.38 -9.74
C GLY A 261 6.98 19.00 -8.96
N ARG A 262 7.38 17.73 -8.98
CA ARG A 262 8.68 17.30 -8.46
C ARG A 262 9.72 17.46 -9.55
N GLN A 263 10.69 18.34 -9.33
CA GLN A 263 11.83 18.52 -10.23
C GLN A 263 12.92 17.49 -9.92
N GLY A 264 13.62 17.03 -10.95
CA GLY A 264 14.80 16.15 -10.89
C GLY A 264 15.05 15.57 -12.28
N GLU A 265 16.28 15.66 -12.75
CA GLU A 265 16.75 15.11 -14.05
C GLU A 265 17.07 13.61 -13.96
N ALA A 266 16.83 13.00 -12.80
CA ALA A 266 17.10 11.58 -12.57
C ALA A 266 16.31 10.70 -13.55
N SER A 267 16.94 9.66 -14.06
CA SER A 267 16.27 8.66 -14.90
C SER A 267 15.14 7.96 -14.12
N VAL A 268 14.20 7.31 -14.84
CA VAL A 268 13.12 6.52 -14.20
C VAL A 268 13.70 5.45 -13.26
N LEU A 269 14.82 4.85 -13.67
CA LEU A 269 15.48 3.82 -12.87
C LEU A 269 16.14 4.40 -11.62
N ASP A 270 16.82 5.54 -11.74
CA ASP A 270 17.42 6.22 -10.59
C ASP A 270 16.38 6.62 -9.57
N ASP A 271 15.27 7.27 -10.00
CA ASP A 271 14.16 7.60 -9.12
C ASP A 271 13.62 6.39 -8.38
N PHE A 272 13.46 5.26 -9.08
CA PHE A 272 12.94 4.04 -8.50
C PHE A 272 13.92 3.43 -7.48
N THR A 273 15.19 3.32 -7.86
CA THR A 273 16.21 2.72 -6.99
C THR A 273 16.51 3.60 -5.78
N GLU A 274 16.49 4.92 -5.93
CA GLU A 274 16.59 5.85 -4.79
C GLU A 274 15.42 5.70 -3.81
N TYR A 275 14.20 5.59 -4.34
CA TYR A 275 12.99 5.50 -3.51
C TYR A 275 12.95 4.23 -2.67
N PHE A 276 13.36 3.08 -3.24
CA PHE A 276 13.33 1.80 -2.52
C PHE A 276 14.63 1.51 -1.79
N GLY A 277 15.78 1.86 -2.35
CA GLY A 277 17.09 1.56 -1.77
C GLY A 277 17.48 2.49 -0.63
N GLY A 278 17.04 3.75 -0.69
CA GLY A 278 17.40 4.76 0.32
C GLY A 278 16.98 4.35 1.73
N SER A 279 15.85 3.66 1.88
CA SER A 279 15.34 3.23 3.19
C SER A 279 16.29 2.33 3.98
N ILE A 280 17.08 1.49 3.28
CA ILE A 280 18.09 0.62 3.92
C ILE A 280 19.25 1.45 4.47
N GLN A 281 19.79 2.37 3.65
CA GLN A 281 20.89 3.25 4.05
C GLN A 281 20.48 4.19 5.20
N ILE A 282 19.29 4.79 5.09
CA ILE A 282 18.77 5.69 6.12
C ILE A 282 18.54 4.95 7.45
N PHE A 283 18.08 3.70 7.40
CA PHE A 283 17.93 2.88 8.60
C PHE A 283 19.26 2.50 9.22
N ASP A 284 20.32 2.32 8.41
CA ASP A 284 21.68 2.10 8.91
C ASP A 284 22.18 3.32 9.68
N VAL A 285 22.05 4.52 9.11
CA VAL A 285 22.42 5.79 9.79
C VAL A 285 21.63 5.96 11.08
N TYR A 286 20.31 5.76 11.03
CA TYR A 286 19.44 5.87 12.21
C TYR A 286 19.89 4.96 13.36
N LEU A 287 20.34 3.73 13.09
CA LEU A 287 20.79 2.81 14.16
C LEU A 287 22.14 3.19 14.78
N GLN A 288 22.90 4.13 14.18
CA GLN A 288 24.15 4.65 14.73
C GLN A 288 23.95 5.90 15.60
N GLU A 289 22.79 6.54 15.51
CA GLU A 289 22.45 7.72 16.29
C GLU A 289 21.85 7.32 17.66
N GLU A 290 22.08 8.16 18.67
CA GLU A 290 21.39 8.01 19.96
C GLU A 290 19.90 8.31 19.79
N GLN A 291 19.05 7.34 20.16
CA GLN A 291 17.61 7.44 20.04
C GLN A 291 16.96 7.75 21.40
N VAL A 292 16.08 8.75 21.41
CA VAL A 292 15.23 9.06 22.57
C VAL A 292 13.82 8.51 22.33
N PRO A 293 13.45 7.38 22.94
CA PRO A 293 12.11 6.78 22.71
C PRO A 293 10.98 7.69 23.18
N ASN A 294 10.00 7.97 22.34
CA ASN A 294 8.81 8.73 22.70
C ASN A 294 7.53 7.87 22.82
N LYS A 295 7.59 6.59 22.42
CA LYS A 295 6.53 5.59 22.50
C LYS A 295 5.22 5.96 21.77
N GLN A 296 5.26 6.86 20.81
CA GLN A 296 4.07 7.35 20.09
C GLN A 296 4.15 7.21 18.58
N GLU A 297 5.31 6.88 18.02
CA GLU A 297 5.50 6.86 16.57
C GLU A 297 4.82 5.66 15.90
N LEU A 298 4.89 4.48 16.52
CA LEU A 298 4.32 3.25 15.97
C LEU A 298 2.80 3.37 15.80
N PHE A 299 2.12 3.97 16.76
CA PHE A 299 0.66 4.18 16.75
C PHE A 299 0.28 5.63 16.45
N SER A 300 1.08 6.34 15.67
CA SER A 300 0.90 7.77 15.38
C SER A 300 -0.50 8.13 14.88
N GLY A 301 -1.15 7.27 14.07
CA GLY A 301 -2.52 7.48 13.61
C GLY A 301 -3.58 7.47 14.70
N VAL A 302 -3.37 6.67 15.76
CA VAL A 302 -4.23 6.65 16.95
C VAL A 302 -3.98 7.88 17.82
N PHE A 303 -2.71 8.16 18.11
CA PHE A 303 -2.32 9.32 18.92
C PHE A 303 -2.75 10.64 18.29
N LYS A 304 -2.74 10.75 16.95
CA LYS A 304 -3.25 11.93 16.23
C LYS A 304 -4.72 12.21 16.58
N LEU A 305 -5.58 11.19 16.68
CA LEU A 305 -6.96 11.38 17.10
C LEU A 305 -7.07 11.73 18.59
N LEU A 306 -6.34 11.01 19.45
CA LEU A 306 -6.38 11.27 20.90
C LEU A 306 -5.96 12.71 21.23
N ARG A 307 -4.99 13.25 20.50
CA ARG A 307 -4.59 14.68 20.61
C ARG A 307 -5.70 15.61 20.13
N LYS A 308 -6.35 15.31 18.98
CA LYS A 308 -7.51 16.12 18.52
C LYS A 308 -8.66 16.12 19.52
N LEU A 309 -8.84 15.03 20.28
CA LEU A 309 -9.83 14.92 21.35
C LEU A 309 -9.35 15.49 22.69
N LYS A 310 -8.11 16.06 22.75
CA LYS A 310 -7.48 16.58 23.97
C LYS A 310 -7.35 15.56 25.11
N ILE A 311 -7.30 14.26 24.79
CA ILE A 311 -7.11 13.17 25.76
C ILE A 311 -5.64 13.01 26.11
N VAL A 312 -4.73 13.30 25.15
CA VAL A 312 -3.28 13.27 25.33
C VAL A 312 -2.77 14.66 25.05
N GLU A 313 -1.84 15.14 25.90
CA GLU A 313 -1.22 16.44 25.71
C GLU A 313 -0.46 16.51 24.37
N ASN A 314 -0.43 17.72 23.81
CA ASN A 314 0.41 18.04 22.66
C ASN A 314 1.88 18.07 23.11
N GLN A 315 2.45 16.91 23.42
CA GLN A 315 3.91 16.85 23.36
C GLN A 315 4.29 17.20 21.92
N VAL A 316 5.34 18.01 21.75
CA VAL A 316 6.02 18.17 20.48
C VAL A 316 6.61 16.78 20.17
N VAL A 317 5.76 15.88 19.75
CA VAL A 317 6.21 14.69 19.07
C VAL A 317 6.79 15.27 17.80
N ASP A 318 8.09 15.16 17.70
CA ASP A 318 8.73 15.28 16.41
C ASP A 318 7.91 14.38 15.50
N THR A 319 7.05 14.99 14.66
CA THR A 319 5.92 14.28 14.00
C THR A 319 6.43 13.35 12.93
N GLY A 320 7.63 12.77 13.15
CA GLY A 320 8.21 11.80 12.24
C GLY A 320 8.26 12.30 10.80
N LEU A 321 8.29 13.63 10.58
CA LEU A 321 8.95 14.20 9.43
C LEU A 321 10.40 13.78 9.60
N ALA A 322 10.64 12.52 9.22
CA ALA A 322 11.94 11.94 9.27
C ALA A 322 12.90 12.94 8.65
N THR A 323 13.86 13.38 9.42
CA THR A 323 14.89 14.31 8.96
C THR A 323 15.50 13.74 7.70
N TYR A 324 15.71 14.59 6.70
CA TYR A 324 16.43 14.17 5.52
C TYR A 324 17.83 13.72 5.91
N VAL A 325 18.16 12.48 5.57
CA VAL A 325 19.47 11.90 5.82
C VAL A 325 20.35 12.14 4.60
N GLU A 326 21.56 12.59 4.86
CA GLU A 326 22.62 12.75 3.86
C GLU A 326 23.64 11.62 4.00
N SER A 327 24.13 11.12 2.89
CA SER A 327 25.24 10.19 2.82
C SER A 327 26.13 10.56 1.65
N ASN A 328 27.45 10.61 1.89
CA ASN A 328 28.44 11.03 0.89
C ASN A 328 28.14 12.43 0.27
N GLY A 329 27.62 13.38 1.09
CA GLY A 329 27.25 14.73 0.65
C GLY A 329 26.01 14.80 -0.25
N LEU A 330 25.25 13.71 -0.37
CA LEU A 330 24.02 13.63 -1.17
C LEU A 330 22.83 13.32 -0.25
N VAL A 331 21.69 13.96 -0.54
CA VAL A 331 20.43 13.66 0.15
C VAL A 331 19.93 12.29 -0.30
N VAL A 332 19.90 11.33 0.62
CA VAL A 332 19.35 9.98 0.39
C VAL A 332 17.83 9.99 0.48
N GLY A 333 17.27 10.74 1.44
CA GLY A 333 15.84 10.85 1.64
C GLY A 333 15.44 10.95 3.10
N ASN A 334 14.15 10.72 3.36
CA ASN A 334 13.58 10.78 4.71
C ASN A 334 12.67 9.57 5.01
N VAL A 335 12.85 8.47 4.31
CA VAL A 335 12.02 7.28 4.43
C VAL A 335 12.84 6.13 4.96
N TYR A 336 12.40 5.60 6.08
CA TYR A 336 13.06 4.51 6.80
C TYR A 336 12.25 3.22 6.64
N THR A 337 12.89 2.07 6.85
CA THR A 337 12.16 0.79 6.90
C THR A 337 11.07 0.80 7.97
N ALA A 338 10.09 -0.09 7.88
CA ALA A 338 9.05 -0.21 8.91
C ALA A 338 9.62 -0.52 10.31
N PHE A 339 10.79 -1.13 10.37
CA PHE A 339 11.44 -1.46 11.63
C PHE A 339 11.82 -0.25 12.46
N ARG A 340 12.04 0.93 11.83
CA ARG A 340 12.44 2.13 12.56
C ARG A 340 11.44 2.51 13.67
N LYS A 341 10.14 2.61 13.35
CA LYS A 341 9.15 3.01 14.35
C LYS A 341 9.02 2.00 15.48
N MET A 342 9.11 0.71 15.17
CA MET A 342 9.09 -0.35 16.17
C MET A 342 10.33 -0.31 17.06
N HIS A 343 11.50 -0.08 16.45
CA HIS A 343 12.77 0.06 17.15
C HIS A 343 12.80 1.31 18.03
N HIS A 344 12.35 2.44 17.50
CA HIS A 344 12.31 3.71 18.20
C HIS A 344 11.49 3.65 19.49
N ASP A 345 10.27 3.07 19.39
CA ASP A 345 9.37 3.04 20.53
C ASP A 345 9.67 1.90 21.53
N PHE A 346 10.19 0.76 21.07
CA PHE A 346 10.27 -0.48 21.85
C PHE A 346 11.58 -1.26 21.67
N GLY A 347 12.58 -0.72 20.98
CA GLY A 347 13.85 -1.38 20.70
C GLY A 347 13.73 -2.63 19.81
N VAL A 348 14.79 -3.43 19.80
CA VAL A 348 14.86 -4.68 18.99
C VAL A 348 13.75 -5.68 19.37
N PHE A 349 13.44 -5.77 20.68
CA PHE A 349 12.35 -6.64 21.14
C PHE A 349 10.99 -6.19 20.58
N GLY A 350 10.76 -4.88 20.45
CA GLY A 350 9.59 -4.32 19.80
C GLY A 350 9.46 -4.77 18.34
N ILE A 351 10.56 -4.78 17.59
CA ILE A 351 10.55 -5.31 16.22
C ILE A 351 10.02 -6.74 16.20
N MET A 352 10.56 -7.63 17.05
CA MET A 352 10.12 -9.02 17.10
C MET A 352 8.62 -9.15 17.38
N VAL A 353 8.16 -8.55 18.46
CA VAL A 353 6.76 -8.66 18.92
C VAL A 353 5.78 -8.12 17.88
N PHE A 354 6.02 -6.91 17.35
CA PHE A 354 5.10 -6.29 16.40
C PHE A 354 5.14 -6.96 15.03
N GLN A 355 6.29 -7.50 14.61
CA GLN A 355 6.38 -8.31 13.40
C GLN A 355 5.59 -9.62 13.53
N MET A 356 5.66 -10.29 14.67
CA MET A 356 4.86 -11.49 14.93
C MET A 356 3.35 -11.17 14.93
N ILE A 357 2.93 -10.08 15.59
CA ILE A 357 1.53 -9.64 15.60
C ILE A 357 1.03 -9.34 14.18
N GLN A 358 1.79 -8.58 13.40
CA GLN A 358 1.44 -8.27 12.02
C GLN A 358 1.35 -9.55 11.16
N ALA A 359 2.30 -10.48 11.31
CA ALA A 359 2.31 -11.76 10.62
C ALA A 359 1.05 -12.58 10.93
N VAL A 360 0.66 -12.68 12.21
CA VAL A 360 -0.58 -13.38 12.63
C VAL A 360 -1.79 -12.80 11.92
N ILE A 361 -1.99 -11.48 12.02
CA ILE A 361 -3.19 -10.83 11.48
C ILE A 361 -3.27 -10.96 9.96
N ILE A 362 -2.20 -10.59 9.27
CA ILE A 362 -2.15 -10.58 7.80
C ILE A 362 -2.25 -11.99 7.22
N THR A 363 -1.54 -12.96 7.81
CA THR A 363 -1.51 -14.33 7.27
C THR A 363 -2.82 -15.08 7.53
N ILE A 364 -3.40 -14.95 8.73
CA ILE A 364 -4.72 -15.54 8.99
C ILE A 364 -5.77 -14.98 8.03
N TYR A 365 -5.71 -13.67 7.78
CA TYR A 365 -6.65 -13.02 6.87
C TYR A 365 -6.46 -13.52 5.43
N TYR A 366 -5.22 -13.59 4.95
CA TYR A 366 -4.88 -14.11 3.63
C TYR A 366 -5.35 -15.56 3.44
N GLU A 367 -5.04 -16.45 4.37
CA GLU A 367 -5.44 -17.85 4.30
C GLU A 367 -6.96 -18.03 4.35
N LYS A 368 -7.68 -17.24 5.16
CA LYS A 368 -9.14 -17.23 5.15
C LYS A 368 -9.71 -16.84 3.78
N ILE A 369 -9.14 -15.84 3.12
CA ILE A 369 -9.57 -15.41 1.79
C ILE A 369 -9.30 -16.49 0.74
N LYS A 370 -8.12 -17.11 0.77
CA LYS A 370 -7.77 -18.21 -0.14
C LYS A 370 -8.71 -19.40 -0.04
N ASN A 371 -9.28 -19.64 1.14
CA ASN A 371 -10.18 -20.75 1.41
C ASN A 371 -11.66 -20.36 1.41
N MET A 372 -12.02 -19.17 0.86
CA MET A 372 -13.43 -18.76 0.72
C MET A 372 -14.18 -19.71 -0.22
N LYS A 373 -15.42 -20.05 0.15
CA LYS A 373 -16.29 -20.93 -0.64
C LYS A 373 -16.98 -20.23 -1.81
N ASP A 374 -17.25 -18.94 -1.69
CA ASP A 374 -17.96 -18.14 -2.70
C ASP A 374 -17.44 -16.69 -2.77
N ILE A 375 -17.06 -16.26 -3.97
CA ILE A 375 -16.65 -14.90 -4.27
C ILE A 375 -17.54 -14.24 -5.35
N ASN A 376 -18.67 -14.86 -5.72
CA ASN A 376 -19.61 -14.35 -6.72
C ASN A 376 -20.47 -13.16 -6.23
N LYS A 377 -20.12 -12.62 -5.07
CA LYS A 377 -20.72 -11.42 -4.45
C LYS A 377 -19.64 -10.39 -4.19
N ILE A 378 -20.04 -9.15 -3.92
CA ILE A 378 -19.07 -8.13 -3.46
C ILE A 378 -18.46 -8.58 -2.13
N SER A 379 -17.23 -9.10 -2.19
CA SER A 379 -16.50 -9.63 -1.04
C SER A 379 -15.76 -8.52 -0.31
N ILE A 380 -16.32 -8.08 0.83
CA ILE A 380 -15.67 -7.11 1.71
C ILE A 380 -14.30 -7.62 2.17
N SER A 381 -14.19 -8.92 2.48
CA SER A 381 -12.93 -9.49 2.94
C SER A 381 -11.81 -9.36 1.92
N ILE A 382 -12.09 -9.60 0.62
CA ILE A 382 -11.09 -9.43 -0.43
C ILE A 382 -10.72 -7.95 -0.57
N ILE A 383 -11.72 -7.05 -0.59
CA ILE A 383 -11.48 -5.61 -0.71
C ILE A 383 -10.65 -5.10 0.47
N PHE A 384 -10.99 -5.47 1.70
CA PHE A 384 -10.26 -5.04 2.90
C PHE A 384 -8.83 -5.58 2.93
N TYR A 385 -8.65 -6.88 2.65
CA TYR A 385 -7.31 -7.44 2.57
C TYR A 385 -6.46 -6.70 1.53
N SER A 386 -6.99 -6.52 0.32
CA SER A 386 -6.29 -5.79 -0.74
C SER A 386 -5.97 -4.33 -0.34
N ALA A 387 -6.85 -3.72 0.46
CA ALA A 387 -6.66 -2.35 0.96
C ALA A 387 -5.59 -2.24 2.06
N ILE A 388 -5.30 -3.31 2.82
CA ILE A 388 -4.28 -3.29 3.88
C ILE A 388 -2.96 -3.91 3.45
N SER A 389 -2.94 -4.67 2.37
CA SER A 389 -1.76 -5.43 1.93
C SER A 389 -0.57 -4.55 1.56
N PHE A 390 -0.79 -3.27 1.18
CA PHE A 390 0.31 -2.33 0.95
C PHE A 390 1.24 -2.22 2.17
N SER A 391 0.75 -2.49 3.38
CA SER A 391 1.55 -2.44 4.60
C SER A 391 2.66 -3.50 4.66
N ILE A 392 2.54 -4.60 3.90
CA ILE A 392 3.60 -5.59 3.74
C ILE A 392 4.38 -5.42 2.44
N PHE A 393 3.73 -5.02 1.33
CA PHE A 393 4.42 -4.76 0.06
C PHE A 393 5.35 -3.54 0.10
N LEU A 394 5.09 -2.59 0.99
CA LEU A 394 5.89 -1.39 1.20
C LEU A 394 6.57 -1.39 2.58
N HIS A 395 6.75 -2.57 3.18
CA HIS A 395 7.33 -2.71 4.50
C HIS A 395 8.79 -2.26 4.56
N SER A 396 9.57 -2.51 3.52
CA SER A 396 10.94 -2.00 3.41
C SER A 396 10.99 -0.48 3.27
N TYR A 397 9.88 0.16 2.88
CA TYR A 397 9.78 1.60 2.70
C TYR A 397 9.39 2.32 4.00
N SER A 398 8.30 1.90 4.66
CA SER A 398 7.87 2.51 5.93
C SER A 398 6.87 1.62 6.69
N GLU A 399 6.67 1.95 7.96
CA GLU A 399 5.65 1.32 8.78
C GLU A 399 4.27 1.93 8.48
N PHE A 400 3.34 1.10 7.97
CA PHE A 400 1.99 1.49 7.61
C PHE A 400 0.92 0.69 8.34
N PHE A 401 1.25 -0.47 8.90
CA PHE A 401 0.24 -1.33 9.51
C PHE A 401 -0.29 -0.72 10.80
N PHE A 402 0.58 -0.44 11.75
CA PHE A 402 0.20 0.09 13.07
C PHE A 402 -0.11 1.60 13.00
N SER A 403 0.61 2.36 12.17
CA SER A 403 0.45 3.81 12.09
C SER A 403 -0.70 4.27 11.20
N VAL A 404 -1.00 3.54 10.12
CA VAL A 404 -2.01 3.94 9.13
C VAL A 404 -3.23 3.02 9.13
N VAL A 405 -3.03 1.68 8.99
CA VAL A 405 -4.14 0.73 8.88
C VAL A 405 -4.96 0.67 10.18
N LEU A 406 -4.31 0.73 11.34
CA LEU A 406 -5.00 0.76 12.64
C LEU A 406 -5.50 2.16 13.04
N SER A 407 -5.45 3.15 12.14
CA SER A 407 -5.97 4.49 12.41
C SER A 407 -7.49 4.58 12.26
N PHE A 408 -8.10 5.53 12.95
CA PHE A 408 -9.53 5.84 12.80
C PHE A 408 -9.89 6.28 11.38
N ASN A 409 -8.95 6.90 10.67
CA ASN A 409 -9.14 7.27 9.26
C ASN A 409 -9.36 6.04 8.38
N TYR A 410 -8.63 4.95 8.65
CA TYR A 410 -8.78 3.70 7.91
C TYR A 410 -10.05 2.94 8.33
N MET A 411 -10.44 3.01 9.61
CA MET A 411 -11.72 2.47 10.09
C MET A 411 -12.91 3.15 9.41
N ALA A 412 -12.88 4.48 9.27
CA ALA A 412 -13.91 5.24 8.55
C ALA A 412 -13.97 4.84 7.06
N PHE A 413 -12.83 4.64 6.42
CA PHE A 413 -12.76 4.15 5.04
C PHE A 413 -13.38 2.75 4.91
N PHE A 414 -13.13 1.84 5.84
CA PHE A 414 -13.75 0.51 5.84
C PHE A 414 -15.27 0.56 6.08
N ALA A 415 -15.72 1.44 6.96
CA ALA A 415 -17.16 1.67 7.17
C ALA A 415 -17.83 2.16 5.89
N LEU A 416 -17.20 3.08 5.14
CA LEU A 416 -17.71 3.55 3.86
C LEU A 416 -17.79 2.43 2.82
N ILE A 417 -16.81 1.54 2.72
CA ILE A 417 -16.88 0.36 1.85
C ILE A 417 -18.09 -0.50 2.19
N TYR A 418 -18.35 -0.72 3.51
CA TYR A 418 -19.48 -1.51 3.94
C TYR A 418 -20.82 -0.84 3.57
N ILE A 419 -20.95 0.46 3.83
CA ILE A 419 -22.14 1.26 3.50
C ILE A 419 -22.41 1.25 2.00
N ILE A 420 -21.39 1.53 1.17
CA ILE A 420 -21.53 1.56 -0.29
C ILE A 420 -21.94 0.18 -0.82
N LYS A 421 -21.29 -0.89 -0.32
CA LYS A 421 -21.72 -2.26 -0.69
C LYS A 421 -23.19 -2.47 -0.37
N TYR A 422 -23.66 -2.09 0.82
CA TYR A 422 -25.05 -2.25 1.22
C TYR A 422 -25.99 -1.49 0.26
N ILE A 423 -25.70 -0.23 -0.01
CA ILE A 423 -26.46 0.61 -0.94
C ILE A 423 -26.56 -0.05 -2.33
N VAL A 424 -25.41 -0.44 -2.91
CA VAL A 424 -25.33 -1.00 -4.27
C VAL A 424 -26.04 -2.35 -4.40
N THR A 425 -26.12 -3.14 -3.32
CA THR A 425 -26.71 -4.48 -3.34
C THR A 425 -28.17 -4.53 -2.91
N LYS A 426 -28.63 -3.57 -2.11
CA LYS A 426 -29.96 -3.61 -1.47
C LYS A 426 -30.89 -2.49 -1.94
N ILE A 427 -30.35 -1.33 -2.33
CA ILE A 427 -31.17 -0.19 -2.70
C ILE A 427 -31.27 -0.13 -4.22
N LYS A 428 -32.50 -0.27 -4.71
CA LYS A 428 -32.86 -0.13 -6.13
C LYS A 428 -33.45 1.27 -6.32
N ILE A 429 -32.73 2.11 -7.05
CA ILE A 429 -33.17 3.44 -7.50
C ILE A 429 -33.65 3.37 -8.94
#